data_cd70d631259461be8400ffd40b82e890
#
_entry.id   cd70d631259461be8400ffd40b82e890
#
_cell.length_a   1.000
_cell.length_b   1.000
_cell.length_c   1.000
_cell.angle_alpha   90.00
_cell.angle_beta   90.00
_cell.angle_gamma   90.00
#
_symmetry.space_group_name_H-M   'P 1'
#
loop_
_entity.id
_entity.type
_entity.pdbx_description
1 polymer ?
#
loop_
_entity_poly.entity_id
_entity_poly.type
_entity_poly.pdbx_seq_one_letter_code
_entity_poly.pdbx_strand_id
1 'polypeptide(L)'
;VRAGGPMNAPDPAWQGTFAAHPGEANTLQELIATDESTIAPEYLEDFRALKVEVEQYLKDPSYLFDSTLLYRIQTYIGGKRKDLQGHEIHGQYDLVSVLTERALESVRWLEDIGVEFVRNEVTMPVGALWRRGHKPVQPLGYAFISVLQKYVLENGGTILTDSPVKELLVEEGAVKGVRAEGRNNQTIIVHADAVVLASGGFGANTKMLQKYNTYWTEIADDIATSNTPAVTGDGIVLGQSVGADLVGMGFSQMMPVSDPVTGALFSGLQVPPANFIMVNTEGKRFVDEYGSRDKLSQAAIDNGGLFYLIADDRIKATAYNTSQEKIDAQVKAGTLYRADTIEELAVQIGISPQILADTIKKYNSYVDAGFDPEFNKGSFDLKCEVAPFYATPRKPAVHHTMGGLKIDTSTHVLNEQGQIIPGLYAAGEVAGGLHAGNRLGGNSLTDIFTFGRIAGQTAVQENC
;
A
#
# COMPACT_ATOMS: atom_id res chain seq x y z
N VAL A 1 -12.72 -3.38 9.23
CA VAL A 1 -11.32 -2.93 9.09
C VAL A 1 -10.65 -3.70 7.95
N ARG A 2 -10.05 -3.00 6.99
CA ARG A 2 -9.46 -3.60 5.78
C ARG A 2 -7.93 -3.46 5.69
N ALA A 3 -7.29 -2.84 6.69
CA ALA A 3 -5.83 -2.66 6.73
C ALA A 3 -5.09 -4.01 6.87
N GLY A 4 -3.91 -4.12 6.24
CA GLY A 4 -3.17 -5.37 6.12
C GLY A 4 -2.39 -5.80 7.37
N GLY A 5 -2.05 -4.89 8.27
CA GLY A 5 -1.48 -5.19 9.57
C GLY A 5 -0.02 -4.82 9.82
N PRO A 6 1.00 -5.27 9.06
CA PRO A 6 2.38 -4.90 9.37
C PRO A 6 2.68 -3.43 9.16
N MET A 7 3.41 -2.84 10.12
CA MET A 7 3.88 -1.45 10.12
C MET A 7 5.40 -1.44 9.94
N ASN A 8 5.91 -0.67 9.00
CA ASN A 8 7.35 -0.55 8.76
C ASN A 8 8.00 0.40 9.77
N ALA A 9 9.05 -0.08 10.44
CA ALA A 9 9.93 0.77 11.23
C ALA A 9 11.32 0.13 11.34
N PRO A 10 12.41 0.87 11.13
CA PRO A 10 13.74 0.34 11.38
C PRO A 10 13.95 0.21 12.89
N ASP A 11 14.27 -1.01 13.34
CA ASP A 11 14.67 -1.33 14.71
C ASP A 11 15.94 -2.18 14.66
N PRO A 12 17.13 -1.57 14.43
CA PRO A 12 18.37 -2.31 14.24
C PRO A 12 18.72 -3.24 15.41
N ALA A 13 18.32 -2.89 16.63
CA ALA A 13 18.58 -3.71 17.81
C ALA A 13 17.76 -5.01 17.78
N TRP A 14 16.52 -4.96 17.36
CA TRP A 14 15.66 -6.14 17.21
C TRP A 14 15.97 -6.89 15.91
N GLN A 15 16.05 -6.20 14.78
CA GLN A 15 16.31 -6.80 13.47
C GLN A 15 17.67 -7.50 13.43
N GLY A 16 18.71 -6.93 14.05
CA GLY A 16 20.05 -7.52 14.16
C GLY A 16 20.12 -8.85 14.91
N THR A 17 19.05 -9.26 15.61
CA THR A 17 18.96 -10.60 16.23
C THR A 17 18.56 -11.70 15.24
N PHE A 18 18.17 -11.35 14.03
CA PHE A 18 17.78 -12.29 12.98
C PHE A 18 18.90 -12.47 11.97
N ALA A 19 19.06 -13.69 11.47
CA ALA A 19 19.99 -13.97 10.40
C ALA A 19 19.57 -13.25 9.10
N ALA A 20 20.54 -12.82 8.32
CA ALA A 20 20.32 -12.36 6.96
C ALA A 20 19.75 -13.49 6.10
N HIS A 21 18.83 -13.16 5.19
CA HIS A 21 18.37 -14.11 4.17
C HIS A 21 19.35 -14.13 2.98
N PRO A 22 19.47 -15.27 2.27
CA PRO A 22 20.22 -15.32 1.02
C PRO A 22 19.75 -14.22 0.06
N GLY A 23 20.70 -13.47 -0.50
CA GLY A 23 20.44 -12.37 -1.43
C GLY A 23 20.28 -10.98 -0.82
N GLU A 24 20.00 -10.83 0.48
CA GLU A 24 19.87 -9.51 1.12
C GLU A 24 21.13 -8.66 0.99
N ALA A 25 22.29 -9.25 1.18
CA ALA A 25 23.57 -8.55 0.99
C ALA A 25 23.73 -8.06 -0.47
N ASN A 26 23.37 -8.88 -1.45
CA ASN A 26 23.42 -8.50 -2.86
C ASN A 26 22.44 -7.36 -3.17
N THR A 27 21.22 -7.41 -2.63
CA THR A 27 20.24 -6.32 -2.78
C THR A 27 20.76 -4.99 -2.25
N LEU A 28 21.44 -4.99 -1.10
CA LEU A 28 22.09 -3.79 -0.57
C LEU A 28 23.26 -3.32 -1.43
N GLN A 29 24.07 -4.26 -1.94
CA GLN A 29 25.17 -3.93 -2.84
C GLN A 29 24.69 -3.30 -4.15
N GLU A 30 23.61 -3.83 -4.73
CA GLU A 30 22.96 -3.25 -5.91
C GLU A 30 22.37 -1.86 -5.60
N LEU A 31 21.74 -1.69 -4.45
CA LEU A 31 21.20 -0.40 -4.02
C LEU A 31 22.28 0.68 -3.97
N ILE A 32 23.39 0.41 -3.32
CA ILE A 32 24.48 1.40 -3.19
C ILE A 32 25.29 1.61 -4.48
N ALA A 33 25.14 0.72 -5.46
CA ALA A 33 25.70 0.88 -6.80
C ALA A 33 24.84 1.80 -7.70
N THR A 34 23.68 2.26 -7.25
CA THR A 34 22.85 3.22 -7.96
C THR A 34 23.65 4.46 -8.33
N ASP A 35 23.48 4.91 -9.59
CA ASP A 35 24.13 6.12 -10.09
C ASP A 35 23.63 7.36 -9.31
N GLU A 36 24.54 8.06 -8.65
CA GLU A 36 24.22 9.25 -7.85
C GLU A 36 23.54 10.36 -8.66
N SER A 37 23.79 10.42 -9.97
CA SER A 37 23.13 11.39 -10.84
C SER A 37 21.61 11.17 -10.99
N THR A 38 21.11 9.99 -10.60
CA THR A 38 19.69 9.65 -10.61
C THR A 38 19.02 9.91 -9.26
N ILE A 39 19.78 10.27 -8.23
CA ILE A 39 19.28 10.62 -6.90
C ILE A 39 18.97 12.13 -6.87
N ALA A 40 17.79 12.47 -6.35
CA ALA A 40 17.42 13.87 -6.19
C ALA A 40 18.38 14.57 -5.20
N PRO A 41 18.74 15.84 -5.46
CA PRO A 41 19.78 16.55 -4.73
C PRO A 41 19.59 16.53 -3.21
N GLU A 42 18.35 16.64 -2.73
CA GLU A 42 17.99 16.66 -1.32
C GLU A 42 18.20 15.32 -0.61
N TYR A 43 18.24 14.19 -1.36
CA TYR A 43 18.52 12.85 -0.83
C TYR A 43 19.99 12.40 -0.98
N LEU A 44 20.81 13.18 -1.68
CA LEU A 44 22.15 12.73 -2.09
C LEU A 44 23.11 12.54 -0.92
N GLU A 45 23.03 13.40 0.09
CA GLU A 45 23.86 13.29 1.29
C GLU A 45 23.49 12.02 2.08
N ASP A 46 22.22 11.77 2.29
CA ASP A 46 21.72 10.56 2.95
C ASP A 46 22.08 9.28 2.17
N PHE A 47 22.03 9.33 0.84
CA PHE A 47 22.45 8.20 0.02
C PHE A 47 23.92 7.88 0.16
N ARG A 48 24.79 8.91 0.22
CA ARG A 48 26.23 8.74 0.46
C ARG A 48 26.52 8.22 1.87
N ALA A 49 25.79 8.70 2.87
CA ALA A 49 25.89 8.18 4.22
C ALA A 49 25.45 6.71 4.31
N LEU A 50 24.37 6.35 3.62
CA LEU A 50 23.92 4.95 3.52
C LEU A 50 24.98 4.04 2.86
N LYS A 51 25.69 4.52 1.82
CA LYS A 51 26.78 3.74 1.22
C LYS A 51 27.81 3.33 2.27
N VAL A 52 28.21 4.25 3.14
CA VAL A 52 29.18 3.97 4.22
C VAL A 52 28.64 2.93 5.20
N GLU A 53 27.38 3.04 5.63
CA GLU A 53 26.76 2.04 6.52
C GLU A 53 26.72 0.65 5.87
N VAL A 54 26.29 0.56 4.62
CA VAL A 54 26.16 -0.70 3.89
C VAL A 54 27.55 -1.32 3.60
N GLU A 55 28.54 -0.53 3.18
CA GLU A 55 29.92 -1.02 2.98
C GLU A 55 30.53 -1.58 4.28
N GLN A 56 30.19 -0.98 5.43
CA GLN A 56 30.60 -1.52 6.72
C GLN A 56 29.90 -2.83 7.06
N TYR A 57 28.59 -2.91 6.83
CA TYR A 57 27.79 -4.12 7.01
C TYR A 57 28.27 -5.28 6.12
N LEU A 58 28.60 -5.01 4.86
CA LEU A 58 29.05 -6.03 3.89
C LEU A 58 30.38 -6.72 4.26
N LYS A 59 31.11 -6.23 5.28
CA LYS A 59 32.31 -6.91 5.83
C LYS A 59 31.93 -8.16 6.62
N ASP A 60 30.73 -8.20 7.23
CA ASP A 60 30.16 -9.37 7.93
C ASP A 60 28.62 -9.37 7.80
N PRO A 61 28.08 -9.79 6.65
CA PRO A 61 26.65 -9.73 6.37
C PRO A 61 25.88 -10.94 6.95
N SER A 62 26.09 -11.24 8.22
CA SER A 62 25.52 -12.42 8.88
C SER A 62 24.15 -12.19 9.51
N TYR A 63 23.75 -10.94 9.71
CA TYR A 63 22.49 -10.54 10.35
C TYR A 63 21.63 -9.67 9.45
N LEU A 64 20.34 -9.51 9.78
CA LEU A 64 19.44 -8.59 9.09
C LEU A 64 19.81 -7.14 9.41
N PHE A 65 20.41 -6.48 8.43
CA PHE A 65 20.73 -5.06 8.52
C PHE A 65 19.48 -4.20 8.33
N ASP A 66 19.34 -3.14 9.11
CA ASP A 66 18.42 -2.04 8.81
C ASP A 66 18.92 -0.73 9.45
N SER A 67 18.50 0.40 8.87
CA SER A 67 18.78 1.72 9.41
C SER A 67 17.72 2.73 8.94
N THR A 68 17.68 3.89 9.61
CA THR A 68 16.84 5.02 9.20
C THR A 68 17.19 5.50 7.79
N LEU A 69 18.50 5.52 7.45
CA LEU A 69 18.94 5.92 6.10
C LEU A 69 18.50 4.91 5.04
N LEU A 70 18.63 3.61 5.30
CA LEU A 70 18.13 2.59 4.39
C LEU A 70 16.62 2.74 4.17
N TYR A 71 15.86 2.95 5.24
CA TYR A 71 14.42 3.15 5.13
C TYR A 71 14.05 4.41 4.35
N ARG A 72 14.76 5.52 4.58
CA ARG A 72 14.55 6.79 3.87
C ARG A 72 14.82 6.65 2.37
N ILE A 73 15.99 6.14 2.01
CA ILE A 73 16.38 5.96 0.61
C ILE A 73 15.45 4.97 -0.12
N GLN A 74 15.06 3.87 0.53
CA GLN A 74 14.10 2.95 -0.08
C GLN A 74 12.71 3.57 -0.22
N THR A 75 12.26 4.39 0.72
CA THR A 75 10.98 5.11 0.60
C THR A 75 11.02 6.10 -0.56
N TYR A 76 12.11 6.84 -0.73
CA TYR A 76 12.35 7.73 -1.85
C TYR A 76 12.34 6.96 -3.19
N ILE A 77 13.20 5.96 -3.37
CA ILE A 77 13.32 5.19 -4.61
C ILE A 77 12.02 4.46 -4.92
N GLY A 78 11.40 3.88 -3.91
CA GLY A 78 10.14 3.15 -4.06
C GLY A 78 8.96 4.04 -4.44
N GLY A 79 8.98 5.31 -4.02
CA GLY A 79 7.97 6.31 -4.35
C GLY A 79 8.18 6.99 -5.72
N LYS A 80 9.41 7.01 -6.21
CA LYS A 80 9.79 7.71 -7.43
C LYS A 80 9.11 7.13 -8.67
N ARG A 81 8.36 7.97 -9.40
CA ARG A 81 7.67 7.60 -10.65
C ARG A 81 7.73 8.77 -11.65
N LYS A 82 7.36 8.45 -12.89
CA LYS A 82 7.08 9.45 -13.92
C LYS A 82 5.61 9.39 -14.28
N ASP A 83 5.02 10.54 -14.50
CA ASP A 83 3.66 10.63 -15.02
C ASP A 83 3.61 10.31 -16.53
N LEU A 84 2.42 10.33 -17.14
CA LEU A 84 2.22 10.08 -18.57
C LEU A 84 2.88 11.11 -19.46
N GLN A 85 3.22 12.30 -18.94
CA GLN A 85 3.95 13.37 -19.64
C GLN A 85 5.46 13.25 -19.46
N GLY A 86 5.93 12.33 -18.60
CA GLY A 86 7.34 12.11 -18.29
C GLY A 86 7.89 12.98 -17.16
N HIS A 87 7.05 13.75 -16.45
CA HIS A 87 7.47 14.49 -15.27
C HIS A 87 7.77 13.53 -14.13
N GLU A 88 8.93 13.70 -13.53
CA GLU A 88 9.35 12.89 -12.40
C GLU A 88 8.76 13.42 -11.09
N ILE A 89 8.27 12.51 -10.25
CA ILE A 89 7.77 12.79 -8.91
C ILE A 89 8.45 11.87 -7.93
N HIS A 90 8.78 12.39 -6.76
CA HIS A 90 9.27 11.66 -5.58
C HIS A 90 8.72 12.27 -4.30
N GLY A 91 8.87 11.57 -3.17
CA GLY A 91 8.42 12.05 -1.87
C GLY A 91 9.15 13.33 -1.46
N GLN A 92 8.44 14.23 -0.79
CA GLN A 92 9.04 15.42 -0.20
C GLN A 92 10.01 14.99 0.91
N TYR A 93 11.28 15.44 0.79
CA TYR A 93 12.38 15.00 1.64
C TYR A 93 12.06 15.17 3.13
N ASP A 94 11.54 16.32 3.52
CA ASP A 94 11.24 16.64 4.91
C ASP A 94 10.17 15.69 5.50
N LEU A 95 9.11 15.39 4.75
CA LEU A 95 8.07 14.46 5.18
C LEU A 95 8.59 13.01 5.26
N VAL A 96 9.39 12.59 4.27
CA VAL A 96 10.02 11.25 4.27
C VAL A 96 11.01 11.12 5.42
N SER A 97 11.75 12.17 5.74
CA SER A 97 12.68 12.21 6.87
C SER A 97 11.94 12.04 8.21
N VAL A 98 10.90 12.82 8.44
CA VAL A 98 10.06 12.70 9.64
C VAL A 98 9.44 11.31 9.76
N LEU A 99 8.89 10.75 8.66
CA LEU A 99 8.35 9.39 8.66
C LEU A 99 9.37 8.38 9.17
N THR A 100 10.57 8.42 8.57
CA THR A 100 11.58 7.38 8.81
C THR A 100 12.29 7.51 10.15
N GLU A 101 12.44 8.73 10.67
CA GLU A 101 13.01 9.01 11.98
C GLU A 101 12.05 8.69 13.12
N ARG A 102 10.76 8.93 12.94
CA ARG A 102 9.74 8.77 13.98
C ARG A 102 9.00 7.42 13.94
N ALA A 103 9.30 6.56 12.94
CA ALA A 103 8.61 5.29 12.76
C ALA A 103 8.69 4.39 14.00
N LEU A 104 9.91 4.18 14.53
CA LEU A 104 10.11 3.30 15.69
C LEU A 104 9.49 3.84 16.97
N GLU A 105 9.53 5.15 17.15
CA GLU A 105 8.85 5.82 18.27
C GLU A 105 7.33 5.56 18.21
N SER A 106 6.75 5.54 17.02
CA SER A 106 5.33 5.24 16.82
C SER A 106 4.98 3.78 17.12
N VAL A 107 5.88 2.83 16.79
CA VAL A 107 5.71 1.43 17.20
C VAL A 107 5.72 1.29 18.72
N ARG A 108 6.70 1.92 19.39
CA ARG A 108 6.81 1.88 20.86
C ARG A 108 5.60 2.50 21.54
N TRP A 109 5.13 3.65 21.05
CA TRP A 109 3.91 4.26 21.56
C TRP A 109 2.70 3.33 21.43
N LEU A 110 2.56 2.63 20.31
CA LEU A 110 1.49 1.64 20.14
C LEU A 110 1.59 0.49 21.15
N GLU A 111 2.80 0.04 21.47
CA GLU A 111 3.04 -0.95 22.53
C GLU A 111 2.65 -0.41 23.91
N ASP A 112 3.04 0.82 24.22
CA ASP A 112 2.73 1.47 25.50
C ASP A 112 1.21 1.60 25.74
N ILE A 113 0.41 1.78 24.70
CA ILE A 113 -1.05 1.82 24.80
C ILE A 113 -1.73 0.46 24.68
N GLY A 114 -0.94 -0.63 24.45
CA GLY A 114 -1.42 -2.02 24.52
C GLY A 114 -1.55 -2.75 23.18
N VAL A 115 -0.97 -2.27 22.09
CA VAL A 115 -0.84 -3.06 20.84
C VAL A 115 0.31 -4.05 21.01
N GLU A 116 0.02 -5.35 20.83
CA GLU A 116 1.04 -6.40 20.90
C GLU A 116 1.59 -6.70 19.49
N PHE A 117 2.92 -6.74 19.36
CA PHE A 117 3.60 -7.13 18.12
C PHE A 117 4.30 -8.47 18.26
N VAL A 118 4.32 -9.24 17.17
CA VAL A 118 5.07 -10.49 17.03
C VAL A 118 6.58 -10.18 17.10
N ARG A 119 7.32 -10.87 17.97
CA ARG A 119 8.74 -10.58 18.20
C ARG A 119 9.71 -11.65 17.69
N ASN A 120 9.20 -12.78 17.22
CA ASN A 120 10.00 -13.90 16.69
C ASN A 120 10.09 -13.93 15.15
N GLU A 121 9.55 -12.93 14.46
CA GLU A 121 9.67 -12.78 13.00
C GLU A 121 9.70 -11.29 12.62
N VAL A 122 10.48 -10.96 11.59
CA VAL A 122 10.45 -9.66 10.92
C VAL A 122 9.78 -9.84 9.57
N THR A 123 8.66 -9.17 9.35
CA THR A 123 7.87 -9.36 8.12
C THR A 123 8.29 -8.40 7.01
N MET A 124 8.01 -8.81 5.77
CA MET A 124 8.12 -7.97 4.58
C MET A 124 6.74 -7.89 3.92
N PRO A 125 5.97 -6.81 4.17
CA PRO A 125 4.66 -6.64 3.54
C PRO A 125 4.76 -6.61 2.01
N VAL A 126 3.73 -7.10 1.32
CA VAL A 126 3.68 -7.07 -0.15
C VAL A 126 3.91 -5.65 -0.67
N GLY A 127 4.90 -5.49 -1.55
CA GLY A 127 5.32 -4.19 -2.10
C GLY A 127 6.23 -3.38 -1.17
N ALA A 128 6.76 -3.97 -0.08
CA ALA A 128 7.93 -3.44 0.64
C ALA A 128 9.21 -3.80 -0.12
N LEU A 129 10.29 -3.05 0.16
CA LEU A 129 11.62 -3.30 -0.41
C LEU A 129 12.58 -3.96 0.59
N TRP A 130 12.15 -4.13 1.86
CA TRP A 130 12.99 -4.68 2.91
C TRP A 130 12.18 -5.28 4.05
N ARG A 131 12.77 -6.23 4.78
CA ARG A 131 12.19 -6.80 5.99
C ARG A 131 12.34 -5.83 7.17
N ARG A 132 11.27 -5.10 7.51
CA ARG A 132 11.20 -4.20 8.67
C ARG A 132 9.79 -4.10 9.27
N GLY A 133 8.91 -4.99 8.85
CA GLY A 133 7.52 -4.95 9.25
C GLY A 133 7.30 -5.49 10.65
N HIS A 134 6.79 -4.67 11.55
CA HIS A 134 6.26 -5.05 12.84
C HIS A 134 4.83 -5.54 12.65
N LYS A 135 4.60 -6.85 12.83
CA LYS A 135 3.32 -7.50 12.63
C LYS A 135 2.55 -7.56 13.95
N PRO A 136 1.31 -7.05 14.02
CA PRO A 136 0.51 -7.16 15.22
C PRO A 136 0.11 -8.63 15.48
N VAL A 137 0.01 -9.01 16.75
CA VAL A 137 -0.45 -10.35 17.17
C VAL A 137 -1.92 -10.56 16.81
N GLN A 138 -2.77 -9.58 17.08
CA GLN A 138 -4.16 -9.59 16.64
C GLN A 138 -4.24 -9.38 15.12
N PRO A 139 -5.16 -10.03 14.40
CA PRO A 139 -5.16 -9.99 12.95
C PRO A 139 -5.53 -8.61 12.39
N LEU A 140 -4.78 -8.20 11.39
CA LEU A 140 -5.06 -7.06 10.53
C LEU A 140 -5.17 -5.72 11.31
N GLY A 141 -5.87 -4.74 10.74
CA GLY A 141 -6.09 -3.43 11.36
C GLY A 141 -6.98 -3.44 12.59
N TYR A 142 -7.64 -4.55 12.92
CA TYR A 142 -8.41 -4.69 14.16
C TYR A 142 -7.51 -4.53 15.39
N ALA A 143 -6.27 -5.00 15.33
CA ALA A 143 -5.28 -4.85 16.40
C ALA A 143 -5.13 -3.39 16.87
N PHE A 144 -5.11 -2.46 15.91
CA PHE A 144 -4.94 -1.04 16.20
C PHE A 144 -6.25 -0.39 16.64
N ILE A 145 -7.33 -0.60 15.89
CA ILE A 145 -8.61 0.05 16.15
C ILE A 145 -9.18 -0.32 17.51
N SER A 146 -9.08 -1.60 17.93
CA SER A 146 -9.62 -2.04 19.22
C SER A 146 -8.90 -1.38 20.39
N VAL A 147 -7.58 -1.26 20.32
CA VAL A 147 -6.76 -0.64 21.36
C VAL A 147 -6.98 0.89 21.39
N LEU A 148 -6.92 1.54 20.23
CA LEU A 148 -7.13 3.00 20.14
C LEU A 148 -8.53 3.43 20.56
N GLN A 149 -9.57 2.68 20.17
CA GLN A 149 -10.93 2.96 20.60
C GLN A 149 -11.06 2.90 22.12
N LYS A 150 -10.51 1.84 22.73
CA LYS A 150 -10.49 1.67 24.18
C LYS A 150 -9.72 2.83 24.83
N TYR A 151 -8.52 3.13 24.35
CA TYR A 151 -7.67 4.19 24.87
C TYR A 151 -8.37 5.56 24.85
N VAL A 152 -9.00 5.93 23.72
CA VAL A 152 -9.76 7.20 23.60
C VAL A 152 -10.89 7.29 24.63
N LEU A 153 -11.70 6.23 24.75
CA LEU A 153 -12.86 6.24 25.65
C LEU A 153 -12.45 6.24 27.13
N GLU A 154 -11.41 5.49 27.51
CA GLU A 154 -10.90 5.45 28.91
C GLU A 154 -10.23 6.77 29.32
N ASN A 155 -9.74 7.56 28.37
CA ASN A 155 -9.17 8.88 28.62
C ASN A 155 -10.16 10.05 28.40
N GLY A 156 -11.46 9.78 28.40
CA GLY A 156 -12.51 10.81 28.35
C GLY A 156 -12.81 11.37 26.96
N GLY A 157 -12.22 10.78 25.92
CA GLY A 157 -12.53 11.14 24.53
C GLY A 157 -13.93 10.67 24.11
N THR A 158 -14.52 11.35 23.16
CA THR A 158 -15.84 11.02 22.60
C THR A 158 -15.71 10.56 21.15
N ILE A 159 -16.41 9.49 20.79
CA ILE A 159 -16.50 8.97 19.43
C ILE A 159 -17.94 9.08 18.94
N LEU A 160 -18.19 9.92 17.93
CA LEU A 160 -19.48 10.06 17.29
C LEU A 160 -19.48 9.30 15.96
N THR A 161 -20.33 8.30 15.85
CA THR A 161 -20.58 7.57 14.59
C THR A 161 -21.82 8.12 13.89
N ASP A 162 -21.99 7.80 12.61
CA ASP A 162 -23.13 8.26 11.80
C ASP A 162 -23.30 9.79 11.82
N SER A 163 -22.17 10.50 11.84
CA SER A 163 -22.12 11.95 11.96
C SER A 163 -21.14 12.55 10.95
N PRO A 164 -21.39 12.40 9.62
CA PRO A 164 -20.50 12.92 8.60
C PRO A 164 -20.36 14.44 8.72
N VAL A 165 -19.10 14.90 8.73
CA VAL A 165 -18.78 16.33 8.70
C VAL A 165 -19.08 16.88 7.32
N LYS A 166 -19.75 18.04 7.26
CA LYS A 166 -20.17 18.71 6.04
C LYS A 166 -19.45 20.04 5.81
N GLU A 167 -18.91 20.64 6.87
CA GLU A 167 -18.31 21.96 6.79
C GLU A 167 -17.28 22.17 7.91
N LEU A 168 -16.22 22.90 7.59
CA LEU A 168 -15.30 23.46 8.59
C LEU A 168 -15.80 24.85 8.99
N LEU A 169 -15.90 25.11 10.29
CA LEU A 169 -16.30 26.41 10.80
C LEU A 169 -15.08 27.33 10.85
N VAL A 170 -15.17 28.50 10.21
CA VAL A 170 -14.08 29.47 10.15
C VAL A 170 -14.51 30.74 10.87
N GLU A 171 -13.68 31.17 11.83
CA GLU A 171 -13.83 32.40 12.58
C GLU A 171 -12.52 33.17 12.52
N GLU A 172 -12.56 34.46 12.16
CA GLU A 172 -11.40 35.35 12.04
C GLU A 172 -10.22 34.75 11.21
N GLY A 173 -10.53 33.94 10.20
CA GLY A 173 -9.54 33.30 9.32
C GLY A 173 -8.92 32.03 9.89
N ALA A 174 -9.36 31.52 11.03
CA ALA A 174 -8.93 30.27 11.63
C ALA A 174 -10.07 29.23 11.61
N VAL A 175 -9.72 27.96 11.48
CA VAL A 175 -10.68 26.86 11.64
C VAL A 175 -10.94 26.67 13.14
N LYS A 176 -12.21 26.78 13.54
CA LYS A 176 -12.66 26.74 14.93
C LYS A 176 -13.75 25.69 15.20
N GLY A 177 -13.81 24.68 14.39
CA GLY A 177 -14.74 23.58 14.58
C GLY A 177 -15.29 22.99 13.30
N VAL A 178 -16.33 22.19 13.46
CA VAL A 178 -16.98 21.49 12.36
C VAL A 178 -18.50 21.51 12.49
N ARG A 179 -19.18 21.47 11.35
CA ARG A 179 -20.61 21.16 11.26
C ARG A 179 -20.79 19.76 10.68
N ALA A 180 -21.44 18.90 11.42
CA ALA A 180 -21.79 17.55 11.00
C ALA A 180 -23.31 17.36 10.90
N GLU A 181 -23.70 16.34 10.18
CA GLU A 181 -25.08 15.89 10.04
C GLU A 181 -25.25 14.59 10.80
N GLY A 182 -26.06 14.62 11.88
CA GLY A 182 -26.39 13.45 12.66
C GLY A 182 -27.57 12.68 12.08
N ARG A 183 -28.04 11.68 12.83
CA ARG A 183 -29.23 10.90 12.46
C ARG A 183 -30.44 11.80 12.33
N ASN A 184 -31.33 11.49 11.38
CA ASN A 184 -32.56 12.26 11.08
C ASN A 184 -32.28 13.72 10.66
N ASN A 185 -31.17 13.98 9.97
CA ASN A 185 -30.72 15.30 9.51
C ASN A 185 -30.52 16.31 10.66
N GLN A 186 -30.21 15.82 11.87
CA GLN A 186 -29.88 16.68 12.98
C GLN A 186 -28.56 17.40 12.70
N THR A 187 -28.53 18.71 12.82
CA THR A 187 -27.29 19.50 12.76
C THR A 187 -26.51 19.35 14.08
N ILE A 188 -25.25 18.97 13.97
CA ILE A 188 -24.31 18.90 15.08
C ILE A 188 -23.23 19.95 14.83
N ILE A 189 -23.06 20.88 15.77
CA ILE A 189 -21.98 21.86 15.76
C ILE A 189 -21.00 21.47 16.85
N VAL A 190 -19.71 21.38 16.49
CA VAL A 190 -18.61 21.16 17.43
C VAL A 190 -17.63 22.32 17.29
N HIS A 191 -17.51 23.13 18.33
CA HIS A 191 -16.47 24.16 18.44
C HIS A 191 -15.20 23.50 19.00
N ALA A 192 -14.06 23.84 18.42
CA ALA A 192 -12.77 23.35 18.84
C ALA A 192 -11.68 24.35 18.45
N ASP A 193 -10.61 24.42 19.23
CA ASP A 193 -9.44 25.24 18.90
C ASP A 193 -8.60 24.70 17.78
N ALA A 194 -8.68 23.37 17.53
CA ALA A 194 -7.98 22.67 16.47
C ALA A 194 -8.86 21.58 15.84
N VAL A 195 -8.73 21.39 14.52
CA VAL A 195 -9.38 20.32 13.76
C VAL A 195 -8.31 19.53 13.01
N VAL A 196 -8.27 18.21 13.23
CA VAL A 196 -7.40 17.29 12.48
C VAL A 196 -8.23 16.53 11.46
N LEU A 197 -7.96 16.72 10.17
CA LEU A 197 -8.54 15.92 9.10
C LEU A 197 -7.77 14.59 8.99
N ALA A 198 -8.47 13.48 9.24
CA ALA A 198 -7.92 12.13 9.17
C ALA A 198 -8.90 11.17 8.46
N SER A 199 -9.61 11.68 7.46
CA SER A 199 -10.74 11.01 6.78
C SER A 199 -10.33 9.98 5.74
N GLY A 200 -9.02 9.77 5.51
CA GLY A 200 -8.49 8.92 4.44
C GLY A 200 -8.48 9.61 3.09
N GLY A 201 -8.13 8.86 2.04
CA GLY A 201 -8.04 9.35 0.68
C GLY A 201 -9.36 9.30 -0.09
N PHE A 202 -9.25 9.14 -1.42
CA PHE A 202 -10.40 9.12 -2.33
C PHE A 202 -10.49 7.85 -3.19
N GLY A 203 -9.90 6.74 -2.70
CA GLY A 203 -9.80 5.48 -3.43
C GLY A 203 -11.14 4.77 -3.74
N ALA A 204 -12.28 5.24 -3.19
CA ALA A 204 -13.63 4.77 -3.53
C ALA A 204 -14.44 5.80 -4.35
N ASN A 205 -13.80 6.88 -4.80
CA ASN A 205 -14.44 7.93 -5.61
C ASN A 205 -13.88 7.92 -7.04
N THR A 206 -14.47 7.09 -7.91
CA THR A 206 -14.02 6.92 -9.30
C THR A 206 -13.95 8.25 -10.07
N LYS A 207 -14.91 9.16 -9.87
CA LYS A 207 -14.89 10.47 -10.54
C LYS A 207 -13.70 11.32 -10.10
N MET A 208 -13.34 11.29 -8.83
CA MET A 208 -12.19 12.02 -8.31
C MET A 208 -10.87 11.38 -8.80
N LEU A 209 -10.80 10.04 -8.83
CA LEU A 209 -9.69 9.32 -9.41
C LEU A 209 -9.47 9.69 -10.88
N GLN A 210 -10.51 9.66 -11.71
CA GLN A 210 -10.44 10.03 -13.13
C GLN A 210 -10.08 11.50 -13.33
N LYS A 211 -10.65 12.41 -12.53
CA LYS A 211 -10.38 13.86 -12.60
C LYS A 211 -8.91 14.19 -12.43
N TYR A 212 -8.24 13.52 -11.50
CA TYR A 212 -6.85 13.83 -11.14
C TYR A 212 -5.82 12.92 -11.80
N ASN A 213 -6.22 11.79 -12.40
CA ASN A 213 -5.29 10.80 -12.95
C ASN A 213 -4.27 11.41 -13.93
N THR A 214 -2.99 11.20 -13.63
CA THR A 214 -1.87 11.56 -14.51
C THR A 214 -0.93 10.39 -14.76
N TYR A 215 -1.26 9.19 -14.22
CA TYR A 215 -0.34 8.06 -14.21
C TYR A 215 -0.87 6.84 -14.96
N TRP A 216 -2.12 6.45 -14.73
CA TRP A 216 -2.71 5.30 -15.42
C TRP A 216 -3.21 5.69 -16.81
N THR A 217 -3.02 4.82 -17.81
CA THR A 217 -3.54 5.04 -19.16
C THR A 217 -5.05 5.18 -19.16
N GLU A 218 -5.72 4.45 -18.26
CA GLU A 218 -7.16 4.50 -18.07
C GLU A 218 -7.54 4.18 -16.61
N ILE A 219 -8.57 4.85 -16.11
CA ILE A 219 -9.33 4.46 -14.93
C ILE A 219 -10.77 4.25 -15.37
N ALA A 220 -11.17 2.99 -15.51
CA ALA A 220 -12.49 2.60 -15.98
C ALA A 220 -13.61 3.03 -14.99
N ASP A 221 -14.81 3.28 -15.48
CA ASP A 221 -15.98 3.66 -14.66
C ASP A 221 -16.33 2.60 -13.60
N ASP A 222 -16.08 1.32 -13.92
CA ASP A 222 -16.35 0.16 -13.08
C ASP A 222 -15.13 -0.31 -12.27
N ILE A 223 -14.07 0.52 -12.17
CA ILE A 223 -12.87 0.14 -11.42
C ILE A 223 -13.22 -0.26 -9.99
N ALA A 224 -12.82 -1.46 -9.60
CA ALA A 224 -13.04 -1.92 -8.24
C ALA A 224 -12.11 -1.20 -7.24
N THR A 225 -12.49 -1.23 -5.98
CA THR A 225 -11.65 -0.67 -4.90
C THR A 225 -11.55 -1.64 -3.73
N SER A 226 -10.35 -1.74 -3.16
CA SER A 226 -10.14 -2.46 -1.90
C SER A 226 -10.56 -1.64 -0.68
N ASN A 227 -10.88 -0.36 -0.88
CA ASN A 227 -11.29 0.56 0.17
C ASN A 227 -12.72 0.32 0.64
N THR A 228 -13.09 0.89 1.79
CA THR A 228 -14.49 0.99 2.19
C THR A 228 -15.19 2.04 1.33
N PRO A 229 -16.51 1.94 1.11
CA PRO A 229 -17.25 2.95 0.34
C PRO A 229 -17.17 4.38 0.92
N ALA A 230 -16.71 4.53 2.15
CA ALA A 230 -16.56 5.82 2.83
C ALA A 230 -15.26 6.57 2.48
N VAL A 231 -14.34 5.97 1.72
CA VAL A 231 -13.07 6.62 1.34
C VAL A 231 -13.29 7.43 0.05
N THR A 232 -13.98 8.58 0.18
CA THR A 232 -14.53 9.35 -0.94
C THR A 232 -13.86 10.71 -1.16
N GLY A 233 -12.84 11.06 -0.33
CA GLY A 233 -12.11 12.32 -0.44
C GLY A 233 -12.76 13.50 0.29
N ASP A 234 -13.68 13.24 1.20
CA ASP A 234 -14.45 14.27 1.91
C ASP A 234 -13.55 15.29 2.64
N GLY A 235 -12.51 14.82 3.35
CA GLY A 235 -11.58 15.72 4.03
C GLY A 235 -10.76 16.58 3.08
N ILE A 236 -10.43 16.06 1.88
CA ILE A 236 -9.76 16.84 0.84
C ILE A 236 -10.67 17.97 0.38
N VAL A 237 -11.95 17.69 0.13
CA VAL A 237 -12.94 18.68 -0.27
C VAL A 237 -13.18 19.71 0.84
N LEU A 238 -13.25 19.27 2.10
CA LEU A 238 -13.36 20.15 3.27
C LEU A 238 -12.14 21.07 3.37
N GLY A 239 -10.92 20.56 3.26
CA GLY A 239 -9.72 21.36 3.27
C GLY A 239 -9.69 22.40 2.14
N GLN A 240 -10.02 22.01 0.90
CA GLN A 240 -10.12 22.93 -0.23
C GLN A 240 -11.16 24.04 -0.01
N SER A 241 -12.25 23.76 0.66
CA SER A 241 -13.29 24.77 0.94
C SER A 241 -12.80 25.94 1.81
N VAL A 242 -11.70 25.75 2.53
CA VAL A 242 -11.04 26.79 3.34
C VAL A 242 -9.68 27.23 2.78
N GLY A 243 -9.38 26.89 1.51
CA GLY A 243 -8.22 27.38 0.78
C GLY A 243 -6.98 26.48 0.85
N ALA A 244 -7.11 25.22 1.30
CA ALA A 244 -5.99 24.28 1.33
C ALA A 244 -5.47 23.94 -0.08
N ASP A 245 -4.14 23.91 -0.23
CA ASP A 245 -3.43 23.43 -1.42
C ASP A 245 -3.42 21.89 -1.46
N LEU A 246 -3.29 21.34 -2.67
CA LEU A 246 -3.23 19.91 -2.94
C LEU A 246 -1.89 19.53 -3.54
N VAL A 247 -1.39 18.34 -3.21
CA VAL A 247 -0.16 17.80 -3.76
C VAL A 247 -0.30 16.33 -4.13
N GLY A 248 0.31 15.90 -5.24
CA GLY A 248 0.43 14.49 -5.64
C GLY A 248 -0.87 13.80 -6.07
N MET A 249 -1.92 14.55 -6.37
CA MET A 249 -3.27 14.02 -6.66
C MET A 249 -3.33 13.03 -7.83
N GLY A 250 -2.39 13.10 -8.76
CA GLY A 250 -2.41 12.33 -10.02
C GLY A 250 -2.09 10.84 -9.90
N PHE A 251 -1.65 10.40 -8.74
CA PHE A 251 -1.18 9.04 -8.52
C PHE A 251 -2.07 8.26 -7.56
N SER A 252 -2.52 7.11 -7.99
CA SER A 252 -3.20 6.14 -7.16
C SER A 252 -2.51 4.77 -7.26
N GLN A 253 -2.49 4.02 -6.18
CA GLN A 253 -1.94 2.66 -6.16
C GLN A 253 -3.03 1.66 -6.48
N MET A 254 -2.77 0.79 -7.44
CA MET A 254 -3.62 -0.36 -7.72
C MET A 254 -3.01 -1.64 -7.17
N MET A 255 -3.86 -2.54 -6.73
CA MET A 255 -3.50 -3.93 -6.42
C MET A 255 -3.91 -4.78 -7.62
N PRO A 256 -2.93 -5.38 -8.33
CA PRO A 256 -3.23 -6.14 -9.54
C PRO A 256 -4.10 -7.37 -9.27
N VAL A 257 -3.86 -8.05 -8.15
CA VAL A 257 -4.47 -9.35 -7.82
C VAL A 257 -5.70 -9.22 -6.90
N SER A 258 -6.61 -8.31 -7.22
CA SER A 258 -7.85 -8.11 -6.47
C SER A 258 -9.00 -8.92 -7.05
N ASP A 259 -10.02 -9.17 -6.23
CA ASP A 259 -11.28 -9.76 -6.69
C ASP A 259 -11.95 -8.85 -7.71
N PRO A 260 -12.37 -9.36 -8.88
CA PRO A 260 -12.85 -8.52 -9.98
C PRO A 260 -14.19 -7.82 -9.70
N VAL A 261 -14.96 -8.31 -8.73
CA VAL A 261 -16.29 -7.77 -8.38
C VAL A 261 -16.23 -6.89 -7.15
N THR A 262 -15.55 -7.37 -6.11
CA THR A 262 -15.56 -6.73 -4.78
C THR A 262 -14.34 -5.89 -4.48
N GLY A 263 -13.27 -6.00 -5.29
CA GLY A 263 -11.97 -5.40 -5.00
C GLY A 263 -11.24 -6.01 -3.79
N ALA A 264 -11.77 -7.10 -3.21
CA ALA A 264 -11.19 -7.72 -2.03
C ALA A 264 -9.80 -8.30 -2.31
N LEU A 265 -8.86 -8.10 -1.38
CA LEU A 265 -7.46 -8.52 -1.55
C LEU A 265 -7.24 -10.01 -1.22
N PHE A 266 -8.11 -10.61 -0.40
CA PHE A 266 -7.91 -11.94 0.16
C PHE A 266 -8.90 -12.99 -0.35
N SER A 267 -9.51 -12.78 -1.53
CA SER A 267 -10.27 -13.81 -2.25
C SER A 267 -9.33 -14.69 -3.09
N GLY A 268 -9.75 -15.92 -3.39
CA GLY A 268 -9.00 -16.88 -4.21
C GLY A 268 -7.68 -17.32 -3.59
N LEU A 269 -6.84 -17.95 -4.39
CA LEU A 269 -5.53 -18.43 -3.96
C LEU A 269 -4.53 -17.25 -3.86
N GLN A 270 -3.84 -17.15 -2.73
CA GLN A 270 -2.82 -16.15 -2.45
C GLN A 270 -1.43 -16.82 -2.49
N VAL A 271 -0.96 -17.11 -3.67
CA VAL A 271 0.38 -17.71 -3.88
C VAL A 271 1.46 -16.62 -3.93
N PRO A 272 2.74 -16.95 -3.66
CA PRO A 272 3.85 -16.02 -3.85
C PRO A 272 4.00 -15.56 -5.31
N PRO A 273 4.48 -14.33 -5.58
CA PRO A 273 4.66 -13.82 -6.96
C PRO A 273 5.55 -14.68 -7.85
N ALA A 274 6.54 -15.38 -7.31
CA ALA A 274 7.37 -16.35 -8.07
C ALA A 274 6.51 -17.43 -8.74
N ASN A 275 5.39 -17.79 -8.12
CA ASN A 275 4.46 -18.82 -8.61
C ASN A 275 3.24 -18.24 -9.34
N PHE A 276 3.23 -16.95 -9.68
CA PHE A 276 2.17 -16.37 -10.51
C PHE A 276 2.30 -16.86 -11.95
N ILE A 277 1.18 -17.28 -12.54
CA ILE A 277 1.01 -17.49 -13.97
C ILE A 277 -0.22 -16.66 -14.35
N MET A 278 0.01 -15.47 -14.88
CA MET A 278 -1.04 -14.53 -15.25
C MET A 278 -1.42 -14.74 -16.72
N VAL A 279 -2.67 -15.13 -16.97
CA VAL A 279 -3.19 -15.27 -18.33
C VAL A 279 -4.37 -14.31 -18.54
N ASN A 280 -4.39 -13.64 -19.69
CA ASN A 280 -5.49 -12.79 -20.11
C ASN A 280 -6.71 -13.64 -20.55
N THR A 281 -7.79 -12.99 -20.96
CA THR A 281 -9.02 -13.66 -21.40
C THR A 281 -8.85 -14.47 -22.70
N GLU A 282 -7.72 -14.32 -23.42
CA GLU A 282 -7.35 -15.16 -24.54
C GLU A 282 -6.56 -16.42 -24.13
N GLY A 283 -6.19 -16.55 -22.86
CA GLY A 283 -5.40 -17.67 -22.34
C GLY A 283 -3.89 -17.51 -22.51
N LYS A 284 -3.41 -16.31 -22.81
CA LYS A 284 -1.98 -16.01 -23.03
C LYS A 284 -1.40 -15.25 -21.87
N ARG A 285 -0.14 -15.54 -21.50
CA ARG A 285 0.64 -14.67 -20.62
C ARG A 285 0.84 -13.31 -21.29
N PHE A 286 0.97 -12.26 -20.51
CA PHE A 286 1.02 -10.90 -21.03
C PHE A 286 1.99 -9.97 -20.29
N VAL A 287 2.69 -10.46 -19.26
CA VAL A 287 3.60 -9.65 -18.42
C VAL A 287 4.61 -10.55 -17.71
N ASP A 288 5.73 -9.95 -17.27
CA ASP A 288 6.56 -10.54 -16.21
C ASP A 288 5.79 -10.49 -14.89
N GLU A 289 5.32 -11.63 -14.42
CA GLU A 289 4.49 -11.75 -13.22
C GLU A 289 5.26 -11.52 -11.90
N TYR A 290 6.59 -11.44 -11.97
CA TYR A 290 7.45 -11.07 -10.83
C TYR A 290 7.67 -9.56 -10.75
N GLY A 291 7.09 -8.79 -11.66
CA GLY A 291 7.18 -7.35 -11.72
C GLY A 291 6.49 -6.61 -10.55
N SER A 292 6.71 -5.30 -10.47
CA SER A 292 6.08 -4.44 -9.47
C SER A 292 4.56 -4.32 -9.67
N ARG A 293 3.83 -3.99 -8.60
CA ARG A 293 2.35 -3.92 -8.62
C ARG A 293 1.81 -2.97 -9.68
N ASP A 294 2.46 -1.84 -9.90
CA ASP A 294 2.08 -0.86 -10.92
C ASP A 294 2.28 -1.42 -12.32
N LYS A 295 3.40 -2.10 -12.61
CA LYS A 295 3.62 -2.77 -13.90
C LYS A 295 2.58 -3.85 -14.17
N LEU A 296 2.30 -4.70 -13.17
CA LEU A 296 1.28 -5.75 -13.30
C LEU A 296 -0.12 -5.15 -13.51
N SER A 297 -0.46 -4.09 -12.78
CA SER A 297 -1.76 -3.42 -12.93
C SER A 297 -1.91 -2.75 -14.29
N GLN A 298 -0.88 -2.04 -14.76
CA GLN A 298 -0.91 -1.41 -16.08
C GLN A 298 -1.02 -2.46 -17.19
N ALA A 299 -0.23 -3.53 -17.13
CA ALA A 299 -0.31 -4.62 -18.10
C ALA A 299 -1.70 -5.27 -18.11
N ALA A 300 -2.34 -5.44 -16.95
CA ALA A 300 -3.70 -5.95 -16.88
C ALA A 300 -4.72 -4.97 -17.50
N ILE A 301 -4.61 -3.66 -17.22
CA ILE A 301 -5.46 -2.61 -17.83
C ILE A 301 -5.33 -2.66 -19.36
N ASP A 302 -4.11 -2.68 -19.88
CA ASP A 302 -3.82 -2.72 -21.31
C ASP A 302 -4.34 -4.01 -21.99
N ASN A 303 -4.63 -5.06 -21.21
CA ASN A 303 -5.22 -6.33 -21.65
C ASN A 303 -6.70 -6.49 -21.27
N GLY A 304 -7.45 -5.40 -21.07
CA GLY A 304 -8.88 -5.41 -20.80
C GLY A 304 -9.26 -5.61 -19.32
N GLY A 305 -8.29 -5.55 -18.41
CA GLY A 305 -8.47 -5.54 -16.97
C GLY A 305 -8.64 -6.93 -16.35
N LEU A 306 -9.48 -7.79 -16.89
CA LEU A 306 -9.73 -9.14 -16.36
C LEU A 306 -8.64 -10.12 -16.80
N PHE A 307 -8.09 -10.87 -15.85
CA PHE A 307 -7.16 -11.96 -16.09
C PHE A 307 -7.35 -13.08 -15.06
N TYR A 308 -6.65 -14.18 -15.25
CA TYR A 308 -6.69 -15.32 -14.34
C TYR A 308 -5.28 -15.65 -13.84
N LEU A 309 -5.17 -15.94 -12.55
CA LEU A 309 -4.01 -16.63 -11.97
C LEU A 309 -4.25 -18.12 -12.07
N ILE A 310 -3.38 -18.83 -12.81
CA ILE A 310 -3.44 -20.28 -12.97
C ILE A 310 -2.50 -20.92 -11.94
N ALA A 311 -2.96 -22.00 -11.32
CA ALA A 311 -2.18 -22.79 -10.37
C ALA A 311 -2.51 -24.27 -10.52
N ASP A 312 -1.58 -25.11 -10.12
CA ASP A 312 -1.78 -26.55 -9.89
C ASP A 312 -1.82 -26.85 -8.38
N ASP A 313 -1.89 -28.12 -8.01
CA ASP A 313 -1.96 -28.53 -6.59
C ASP A 313 -0.69 -28.18 -5.81
N ARG A 314 0.49 -28.19 -6.46
CA ARG A 314 1.76 -27.80 -5.82
C ARG A 314 1.86 -26.29 -5.63
N ILE A 315 1.50 -25.51 -6.64
CA ILE A 315 1.44 -24.04 -6.53
C ILE A 315 0.41 -23.64 -5.47
N LYS A 316 -0.77 -24.27 -5.46
CA LYS A 316 -1.79 -24.05 -4.40
C LYS A 316 -1.22 -24.30 -3.00
N ALA A 317 -0.38 -25.32 -2.83
CA ALA A 317 0.20 -25.63 -1.51
C ALA A 317 1.12 -24.50 -0.99
N THR A 318 1.59 -23.60 -1.83
CA THR A 318 2.36 -22.40 -1.42
C THR A 318 1.48 -21.23 -0.97
N ALA A 319 0.16 -21.33 -1.10
CA ALA A 319 -0.77 -20.28 -0.68
C ALA A 319 -0.77 -20.12 0.85
N TYR A 320 -0.52 -18.90 1.31
CA TYR A 320 -0.28 -18.59 2.73
C TYR A 320 -1.53 -18.22 3.53
N ASN A 321 -2.68 -18.02 2.90
CA ASN A 321 -3.90 -17.56 3.56
C ASN A 321 -5.13 -18.41 3.27
N THR A 322 -4.97 -19.61 2.72
CA THR A 322 -6.06 -20.43 2.21
C THR A 322 -6.04 -21.83 2.84
N SER A 323 -7.12 -22.20 3.55
CA SER A 323 -7.38 -23.57 3.97
C SER A 323 -8.20 -24.31 2.91
N GLN A 324 -8.21 -25.65 2.95
CA GLN A 324 -9.02 -26.47 2.04
C GLN A 324 -10.51 -26.11 2.14
N GLU A 325 -11.02 -25.86 3.34
CA GLU A 325 -12.40 -25.43 3.57
C GLU A 325 -12.72 -24.11 2.84
N LYS A 326 -11.80 -23.13 2.91
CA LYS A 326 -11.96 -21.85 2.19
C LYS A 326 -11.90 -22.04 0.66
N ILE A 327 -11.03 -22.93 0.16
CA ILE A 327 -10.96 -23.28 -1.25
C ILE A 327 -12.30 -23.84 -1.71
N ASP A 328 -12.84 -24.84 -1.00
CA ASP A 328 -14.10 -25.47 -1.35
C ASP A 328 -15.28 -24.47 -1.30
N ALA A 329 -15.28 -23.57 -0.32
CA ALA A 329 -16.28 -22.51 -0.24
C ALA A 329 -16.20 -21.54 -1.43
N GLN A 330 -15.00 -21.16 -1.87
CA GLN A 330 -14.80 -20.27 -3.02
C GLN A 330 -15.14 -20.96 -4.35
N VAL A 331 -14.81 -22.23 -4.50
CA VAL A 331 -15.21 -23.02 -5.68
C VAL A 331 -16.75 -23.12 -5.75
N LYS A 332 -17.40 -23.39 -4.62
CA LYS A 332 -18.87 -23.40 -4.53
C LYS A 332 -19.49 -22.03 -4.85
N ALA A 333 -18.83 -20.94 -4.46
CA ALA A 333 -19.29 -19.59 -4.72
C ALA A 333 -18.98 -19.09 -6.15
N GLY A 334 -18.22 -19.84 -6.96
CA GLY A 334 -17.82 -19.45 -8.32
C GLY A 334 -16.76 -18.34 -8.36
N THR A 335 -16.06 -18.09 -7.26
CA THR A 335 -14.96 -17.10 -7.17
C THR A 335 -13.57 -17.74 -7.33
N LEU A 336 -13.52 -19.07 -7.41
CA LEU A 336 -12.35 -19.88 -7.72
C LEU A 336 -12.83 -21.06 -8.59
N TYR A 337 -12.13 -21.34 -9.66
CA TYR A 337 -12.42 -22.47 -10.55
C TYR A 337 -11.46 -23.61 -10.25
N ARG A 338 -11.93 -24.86 -10.37
CA ARG A 338 -11.13 -26.09 -10.19
C ARG A 338 -11.52 -27.15 -11.20
N ALA A 339 -10.53 -27.80 -11.79
CA ALA A 339 -10.72 -28.91 -12.71
C ALA A 339 -9.58 -29.94 -12.60
N ASP A 340 -9.79 -31.15 -13.14
CA ASP A 340 -8.78 -32.19 -13.13
C ASP A 340 -7.81 -32.08 -14.33
N THR A 341 -8.16 -31.30 -15.36
CA THR A 341 -7.30 -30.98 -16.51
C THR A 341 -7.28 -29.49 -16.81
N ILE A 342 -6.21 -29.03 -17.47
CA ILE A 342 -6.10 -27.63 -17.95
C ILE A 342 -7.19 -27.31 -18.97
N GLU A 343 -7.53 -28.26 -19.81
CA GLU A 343 -8.55 -28.13 -20.86
C GLU A 343 -9.95 -27.93 -20.25
N GLU A 344 -10.30 -28.71 -19.23
CA GLU A 344 -11.56 -28.54 -18.49
C GLU A 344 -11.60 -27.21 -17.75
N LEU A 345 -10.46 -26.79 -17.15
CA LEU A 345 -10.34 -25.51 -16.49
C LEU A 345 -10.57 -24.37 -17.48
N ALA A 346 -9.97 -24.45 -18.67
CA ALA A 346 -10.13 -23.45 -19.72
C ALA A 346 -11.61 -23.30 -20.15
N VAL A 347 -12.33 -24.40 -20.30
CA VAL A 347 -13.78 -24.39 -20.61
C VAL A 347 -14.56 -23.65 -19.52
N GLN A 348 -14.27 -23.91 -18.23
CA GLN A 348 -14.96 -23.25 -17.10
C GLN A 348 -14.79 -21.74 -17.08
N ILE A 349 -13.62 -21.23 -17.52
CA ILE A 349 -13.30 -19.80 -17.53
C ILE A 349 -13.49 -19.13 -18.90
N GLY A 350 -14.06 -19.87 -19.89
CA GLY A 350 -14.39 -19.32 -21.21
C GLY A 350 -13.18 -19.07 -22.11
N ILE A 351 -12.08 -19.79 -21.90
CA ILE A 351 -10.82 -19.70 -22.67
C ILE A 351 -10.70 -20.92 -23.58
N SER A 352 -10.05 -20.76 -24.74
CA SER A 352 -9.74 -21.89 -25.63
C SER A 352 -8.87 -22.94 -24.91
N PRO A 353 -9.32 -24.20 -24.79
CA PRO A 353 -8.54 -25.27 -24.14
C PRO A 353 -7.15 -25.43 -24.71
N GLN A 354 -7.04 -25.39 -26.05
CA GLN A 354 -5.75 -25.55 -26.74
C GLN A 354 -4.80 -24.40 -26.41
N ILE A 355 -5.29 -23.15 -26.39
CA ILE A 355 -4.44 -21.98 -26.12
C ILE A 355 -3.93 -22.02 -24.68
N LEU A 356 -4.80 -22.30 -23.70
CA LEU A 356 -4.37 -22.37 -22.30
C LEU A 356 -3.37 -23.52 -22.07
N ALA A 357 -3.63 -24.70 -22.63
CA ALA A 357 -2.73 -25.84 -22.53
C ALA A 357 -1.35 -25.53 -23.12
N ASP A 358 -1.31 -24.92 -24.31
CA ASP A 358 -0.05 -24.52 -24.95
C ASP A 358 0.70 -23.45 -24.12
N THR A 359 -0.02 -22.50 -23.53
CA THR A 359 0.56 -21.48 -22.65
C THR A 359 1.21 -22.11 -21.42
N ILE A 360 0.51 -23.02 -20.73
CA ILE A 360 1.04 -23.70 -19.55
C ILE A 360 2.22 -24.61 -19.90
N LYS A 361 2.13 -25.37 -21.00
CA LYS A 361 3.24 -26.19 -21.49
C LYS A 361 4.50 -25.36 -21.77
N LYS A 362 4.32 -24.21 -22.39
CA LYS A 362 5.40 -23.26 -22.69
C LYS A 362 6.01 -22.67 -21.42
N TYR A 363 5.19 -22.22 -20.46
CA TYR A 363 5.64 -21.77 -19.14
C TYR A 363 6.46 -22.85 -18.43
N ASN A 364 5.98 -24.09 -18.40
CA ASN A 364 6.69 -25.21 -17.78
C ASN A 364 8.06 -25.47 -18.42
N SER A 365 8.19 -25.29 -19.75
CA SER A 365 9.50 -25.41 -20.42
C SER A 365 10.48 -24.31 -20.02
N TYR A 366 9.99 -23.10 -19.67
CA TYR A 366 10.83 -22.01 -19.15
C TYR A 366 11.31 -22.27 -17.73
N VAL A 367 10.45 -22.86 -16.89
CA VAL A 367 10.88 -23.34 -15.56
C VAL A 367 11.99 -24.36 -15.66
N ASP A 368 11.86 -25.36 -16.58
CA ASP A 368 12.90 -26.37 -16.82
C ASP A 368 14.20 -25.75 -17.36
N ALA A 369 14.09 -24.71 -18.18
CA ALA A 369 15.26 -24.01 -18.76
C ALA A 369 15.91 -23.02 -17.79
N GLY A 370 15.22 -22.65 -16.69
CA GLY A 370 15.67 -21.61 -15.76
C GLY A 370 15.67 -20.21 -16.37
N PHE A 371 14.94 -19.99 -17.47
CA PHE A 371 14.89 -18.71 -18.19
C PHE A 371 13.57 -18.53 -18.94
N ASP A 372 12.99 -17.33 -18.84
CA ASP A 372 11.77 -16.93 -19.56
C ASP A 372 12.10 -15.96 -20.71
N PRO A 373 12.10 -16.45 -21.97
CA PRO A 373 12.44 -15.61 -23.13
C PRO A 373 11.31 -14.64 -23.54
N GLU A 374 10.08 -14.82 -23.03
CA GLU A 374 8.95 -13.98 -23.42
C GLU A 374 8.87 -12.70 -22.60
N PHE A 375 9.02 -12.80 -21.28
CA PHE A 375 8.84 -11.68 -20.37
C PHE A 375 10.02 -11.46 -19.43
N ASN A 376 11.06 -12.30 -19.51
CA ASN A 376 12.23 -12.24 -18.63
C ASN A 376 11.84 -12.27 -17.14
N LYS A 377 10.89 -13.15 -16.78
CA LYS A 377 10.42 -13.32 -15.40
C LYS A 377 11.60 -13.64 -14.48
N GLY A 378 11.79 -12.77 -13.49
CA GLY A 378 13.00 -12.78 -12.66
C GLY A 378 13.08 -13.96 -11.68
N SER A 379 11.95 -14.59 -11.33
CA SER A 379 11.91 -15.78 -10.46
C SER A 379 10.70 -16.63 -10.77
N PHE A 380 10.90 -17.94 -10.83
CA PHE A 380 9.86 -18.96 -10.94
C PHE A 380 10.35 -20.26 -10.29
N ASP A 381 9.51 -20.85 -9.39
CA ASP A 381 9.93 -21.99 -8.58
C ASP A 381 9.29 -23.30 -9.04
N LEU A 382 8.03 -23.27 -9.48
CA LEU A 382 7.22 -24.45 -9.73
C LEU A 382 6.64 -24.47 -11.14
N LYS A 383 6.59 -25.67 -11.72
CA LYS A 383 5.79 -25.95 -12.91
C LYS A 383 4.32 -26.12 -12.52
N CYS A 384 3.42 -25.89 -13.46
CA CYS A 384 1.99 -26.14 -13.35
C CYS A 384 1.65 -27.43 -14.12
N GLU A 385 1.70 -28.60 -13.43
CA GLU A 385 1.57 -29.93 -14.08
C GLU A 385 0.88 -30.99 -13.21
N VAL A 386 0.50 -30.67 -11.96
CA VAL A 386 -0.08 -31.63 -11.01
C VAL A 386 -1.53 -31.29 -10.69
N ALA A 387 -2.45 -32.11 -11.15
CA ALA A 387 -3.89 -31.95 -10.86
C ALA A 387 -4.20 -31.99 -9.34
N PRO A 388 -5.28 -31.36 -8.88
CA PRO A 388 -6.20 -30.52 -9.65
C PRO A 388 -5.61 -29.14 -9.98
N PHE A 389 -6.14 -28.55 -11.05
CA PHE A 389 -5.78 -27.20 -11.50
C PHE A 389 -6.80 -26.17 -11.05
N TYR A 390 -6.33 -24.93 -10.87
CA TYR A 390 -7.13 -23.83 -10.35
C TYR A 390 -6.98 -22.58 -11.22
N ALA A 391 -8.06 -21.81 -11.35
CA ALA A 391 -8.01 -20.48 -11.94
C ALA A 391 -8.68 -19.48 -10.98
N THR A 392 -7.94 -18.43 -10.63
CA THR A 392 -8.45 -17.35 -9.80
C THR A 392 -8.67 -16.12 -10.67
N PRO A 393 -9.90 -15.64 -10.86
CA PRO A 393 -10.16 -14.41 -11.61
C PRO A 393 -9.63 -13.20 -10.84
N ARG A 394 -8.99 -12.26 -11.56
CA ARG A 394 -8.38 -11.06 -11.00
C ARG A 394 -8.62 -9.85 -11.88
N LYS A 395 -8.73 -8.69 -11.25
CA LYS A 395 -8.78 -7.38 -11.89
C LYS A 395 -8.04 -6.38 -11.01
N PRO A 396 -7.30 -5.41 -11.56
CA PRO A 396 -6.74 -4.33 -10.75
C PRO A 396 -7.83 -3.60 -9.97
N ALA A 397 -7.55 -3.27 -8.72
CA ALA A 397 -8.46 -2.48 -7.89
C ALA A 397 -7.68 -1.35 -7.21
N VAL A 398 -8.31 -0.19 -7.08
CA VAL A 398 -7.73 0.94 -6.37
C VAL A 398 -7.53 0.59 -4.90
N HIS A 399 -6.33 0.85 -4.39
CA HIS A 399 -5.94 0.47 -3.04
C HIS A 399 -5.57 1.66 -2.16
N HIS A 400 -4.93 2.68 -2.72
CA HIS A 400 -4.45 3.85 -1.99
C HIS A 400 -4.33 5.04 -2.93
N THR A 401 -4.59 6.24 -2.44
CA THR A 401 -4.34 7.50 -3.15
C THR A 401 -3.12 8.19 -2.55
N MET A 402 -2.21 8.68 -3.40
CA MET A 402 -0.92 9.24 -2.96
C MET A 402 -1.02 10.73 -2.64
N GLY A 403 -1.97 11.39 -3.28
CA GLY A 403 -2.19 12.82 -3.14
C GLY A 403 -3.24 13.17 -2.11
N GLY A 404 -3.20 14.40 -1.68
CA GLY A 404 -4.11 14.96 -0.68
C GLY A 404 -3.75 16.39 -0.35
N LEU A 405 -4.18 16.83 0.82
CA LEU A 405 -3.88 18.13 1.37
C LEU A 405 -2.37 18.29 1.55
N LYS A 406 -1.85 19.45 1.18
CA LYS A 406 -0.45 19.80 1.41
C LYS A 406 -0.24 20.14 2.87
N ILE A 407 0.74 19.50 3.48
CA ILE A 407 1.09 19.70 4.90
C ILE A 407 2.57 20.03 5.05
N ASP A 408 2.93 20.61 6.19
CA ASP A 408 4.31 20.71 6.66
C ASP A 408 4.67 19.52 7.59
N THR A 409 5.89 19.50 8.10
CA THR A 409 6.40 18.45 9.02
C THR A 409 5.71 18.41 10.37
N SER A 410 5.01 19.47 10.75
CA SER A 410 4.19 19.59 11.95
C SER A 410 2.71 19.29 11.68
N THR A 411 2.38 18.90 10.44
CA THR A 411 1.03 18.53 9.97
C THR A 411 0.04 19.67 9.79
N HIS A 412 0.50 20.94 9.85
CA HIS A 412 -0.36 22.06 9.48
C HIS A 412 -0.77 21.92 8.01
N VAL A 413 -2.03 22.19 7.71
CA VAL A 413 -2.50 22.32 6.34
C VAL A 413 -2.07 23.65 5.76
N LEU A 414 -1.50 23.61 4.55
CA LEU A 414 -0.97 24.78 3.85
C LEU A 414 -1.92 25.22 2.73
N ASN A 415 -2.01 26.54 2.52
CA ASN A 415 -2.70 27.12 1.37
C ASN A 415 -1.79 27.16 0.12
N GLU A 416 -2.31 27.61 -1.04
CA GLU A 416 -1.56 27.71 -2.30
C GLU A 416 -0.33 28.62 -2.22
N GLN A 417 -0.27 29.55 -1.27
CA GLN A 417 0.86 30.42 -1.02
C GLN A 417 1.88 29.81 -0.05
N GLY A 418 1.65 28.56 0.41
CA GLY A 418 2.50 27.87 1.37
C GLY A 418 2.35 28.37 2.81
N GLN A 419 1.29 29.11 3.12
CA GLN A 419 1.01 29.61 4.45
C GLN A 419 0.12 28.62 5.22
N ILE A 420 0.31 28.55 6.52
CA ILE A 420 -0.50 27.73 7.42
C ILE A 420 -1.96 28.23 7.43
N ILE A 421 -2.92 27.32 7.36
CA ILE A 421 -4.32 27.58 7.65
C ILE A 421 -4.50 27.38 9.17
N PRO A 422 -4.69 28.45 9.96
CA PRO A 422 -4.69 28.34 11.42
C PRO A 422 -5.80 27.42 11.93
N GLY A 423 -5.47 26.58 12.92
CA GLY A 423 -6.42 25.65 13.55
C GLY A 423 -6.74 24.40 12.70
N LEU A 424 -6.10 24.23 11.50
CA LEU A 424 -6.33 23.09 10.63
C LEU A 424 -5.08 22.24 10.45
N TYR A 425 -5.20 20.94 10.74
CA TYR A 425 -4.16 19.91 10.61
C TYR A 425 -4.68 18.76 9.76
N ALA A 426 -3.76 17.99 9.16
CA ALA A 426 -4.13 16.77 8.43
C ALA A 426 -3.07 15.68 8.60
N ALA A 427 -3.50 14.40 8.66
CA ALA A 427 -2.60 13.26 8.78
C ALA A 427 -3.16 12.01 8.10
N GLY A 428 -2.25 11.17 7.61
CA GLY A 428 -2.59 9.94 6.89
C GLY A 428 -2.97 10.18 5.43
N GLU A 429 -3.72 9.28 4.84
CA GLU A 429 -4.01 9.26 3.39
C GLU A 429 -4.79 10.49 2.86
N VAL A 430 -5.33 11.33 3.74
CA VAL A 430 -5.93 12.62 3.36
C VAL A 430 -4.87 13.67 3.00
N ALA A 431 -3.62 13.48 3.46
CA ALA A 431 -2.48 14.33 3.18
C ALA A 431 -1.64 13.75 2.03
N GLY A 432 -1.04 14.63 1.22
CA GLY A 432 -0.18 14.25 0.09
C GLY A 432 1.28 14.61 0.32
N GLY A 433 2.12 14.32 -0.70
CA GLY A 433 3.54 14.69 -0.71
C GLY A 433 4.51 13.65 -0.14
N LEU A 434 4.04 12.72 0.68
CA LEU A 434 4.90 11.72 1.33
C LEU A 434 5.24 10.54 0.39
N HIS A 435 4.24 9.91 -0.19
CA HIS A 435 4.38 8.65 -0.93
C HIS A 435 4.63 8.82 -2.43
N ALA A 436 4.54 10.04 -2.94
CA ALA A 436 4.75 10.40 -4.33
C ALA A 436 3.94 9.55 -5.33
N GLY A 437 4.61 8.76 -6.17
CA GLY A 437 3.96 7.96 -7.21
C GLY A 437 3.62 6.53 -6.78
N ASN A 438 4.23 6.02 -5.68
CA ASN A 438 3.99 4.66 -5.22
C ASN A 438 4.36 4.48 -3.74
N ARG A 439 3.41 4.06 -2.95
CA ARG A 439 3.60 3.76 -1.53
C ARG A 439 4.15 2.35 -1.31
N LEU A 440 5.24 2.21 -0.58
CA LEU A 440 5.75 0.90 -0.17
C LEU A 440 4.78 0.18 0.78
N GLY A 441 4.75 -1.16 0.67
CA GLY A 441 4.00 -2.01 1.58
C GLY A 441 4.42 -1.77 3.03
N GLY A 442 3.44 -1.59 3.94
CA GLY A 442 3.67 -1.29 5.35
C GLY A 442 3.78 0.21 5.68
N ASN A 443 4.17 1.08 4.73
CA ASN A 443 4.35 2.50 4.99
C ASN A 443 3.06 3.26 5.33
N SER A 444 1.89 2.81 4.86
CA SER A 444 0.64 3.50 5.22
C SER A 444 0.33 3.46 6.72
N LEU A 445 0.64 2.35 7.39
CA LEU A 445 0.46 2.27 8.84
C LEU A 445 1.51 3.12 9.58
N THR A 446 2.76 3.13 9.09
CA THR A 446 3.78 4.02 9.63
C THR A 446 3.37 5.47 9.51
N ASP A 447 2.86 5.88 8.35
CA ASP A 447 2.37 7.21 8.06
C ASP A 447 1.27 7.64 9.05
N ILE A 448 0.15 6.90 9.10
CA ILE A 448 -0.99 7.29 9.93
C ILE A 448 -0.66 7.37 11.42
N PHE A 449 0.23 6.51 11.93
CA PHE A 449 0.62 6.54 13.33
C PHE A 449 1.70 7.60 13.62
N THR A 450 2.60 7.86 12.69
CA THR A 450 3.61 8.89 12.85
C THR A 450 3.00 10.28 12.76
N PHE A 451 2.35 10.59 11.65
CA PHE A 451 1.78 11.93 11.44
C PHE A 451 0.51 12.17 12.27
N GLY A 452 -0.30 11.12 12.56
CA GLY A 452 -1.43 11.25 13.47
C GLY A 452 -1.01 11.66 14.89
N ARG A 453 0.10 11.11 15.41
CA ARG A 453 0.68 11.52 16.70
C ARG A 453 1.20 12.95 16.65
N ILE A 454 1.94 13.31 15.59
CA ILE A 454 2.46 14.66 15.40
C ILE A 454 1.30 15.65 15.36
N ALA A 455 0.24 15.38 14.59
CA ALA A 455 -0.93 16.24 14.50
C ALA A 455 -1.59 16.50 15.86
N GLY A 456 -1.78 15.45 16.67
CA GLY A 456 -2.31 15.58 18.01
C GLY A 456 -1.40 16.39 18.94
N GLN A 457 -0.08 16.14 18.89
CA GLN A 457 0.91 16.86 19.69
C GLN A 457 0.99 18.33 19.32
N THR A 458 1.08 18.66 18.02
CA THR A 458 1.12 20.04 17.53
C THR A 458 -0.16 20.79 17.90
N ALA A 459 -1.32 20.18 17.64
CA ALA A 459 -2.60 20.78 17.95
C ALA A 459 -2.75 21.15 19.43
N VAL A 460 -2.26 20.29 20.35
CA VAL A 460 -2.28 20.57 21.80
C VAL A 460 -1.27 21.67 22.16
N GLN A 461 -0.04 21.60 21.64
CA GLN A 461 1.03 22.55 22.00
C GLN A 461 0.72 23.99 21.59
N GLU A 462 -0.02 24.18 20.49
CA GLU A 462 -0.31 25.50 19.95
C GLU A 462 -1.62 26.10 20.48
N ASN A 463 -2.52 25.29 21.07
CA ASN A 463 -3.84 25.73 21.48
C ASN A 463 -4.15 25.51 22.99
N CYS A 464 -3.16 25.08 23.80
CA CYS A 464 -3.31 24.87 25.25
C CYS A 464 -2.50 25.84 26.10
#